data_a7ceae606fcb311a2350093d002fcc46
#
_entry.id   a7ceae606fcb311a2350093d002fcc46
#
_cell.length_a   1.000
_cell.length_b   1.000
_cell.length_c   1.000
_cell.angle_alpha   90.00
_cell.angle_beta   90.00
_cell.angle_gamma   90.00
#
_symmetry.space_group_name_H-M   'P 1'
#
loop_
_entity.id
_entity.type
_entity.pdbx_description
1 polymer ?
#
loop_
_entity_poly.entity_id
_entity_poly.type
_entity_poly.pdbx_seq_one_letter_code
_entity_poly.pdbx_strand_id
1 'polypeptide(L)'
;MAASTPAPLEVEAVEVPLALLLIHLKLRRISLASCLVGSLSMRVTIVGCGYVGEALARHWGDQAAIELTLTTTREQRRAQLEPLARRVMVVRASDPIALEQALQGADVAVFCMAPGGDRQVDAEAYAATYRDSMLVLQELLPALPQLRQIVYTSSCGVYGDAAGAWVDEATPARPRDAHAAVLLESEQLLEQCRTDQRRVCVLRLGAIYGPGRDLNRRFKTLAGTTRPGDGRTHSNWIHRDDVAGAMAAAVAGGWDQTVNLVDDQPWPVAVLLDRICKTANLPPVQWSGPEPGREPSADRRISNRRLRSLGYELLHPNLRFDG
;
A
#
# COMPACT_ATOMS: atom_id res chain seq x y z
N MET A 1 24.93 51.19 -49.90
CA MET A 1 24.40 49.89 -49.48
C MET A 1 25.27 49.36 -48.31
N ALA A 2 24.87 49.57 -47.08
CA ALA A 2 25.62 49.18 -45.92
C ALA A 2 24.92 47.94 -45.32
N ALA A 3 25.65 46.84 -45.21
CA ALA A 3 25.20 45.59 -44.61
C ALA A 3 25.26 45.72 -43.10
N SER A 4 24.11 45.49 -42.40
CA SER A 4 24.02 45.49 -40.99
C SER A 4 24.32 44.05 -40.47
N THR A 5 25.27 43.96 -39.52
CA THR A 5 25.64 42.76 -38.78
C THR A 5 24.63 42.52 -37.64
N PRO A 6 24.14 41.32 -37.41
CA PRO A 6 23.26 41.03 -36.26
C PRO A 6 24.06 40.91 -34.96
N ALA A 7 23.47 41.41 -33.87
CA ALA A 7 24.00 41.35 -32.51
C ALA A 7 23.98 39.91 -31.93
N PRO A 8 24.88 39.57 -30.98
CA PRO A 8 24.94 38.27 -30.37
C PRO A 8 23.79 38.08 -29.37
N LEU A 9 23.18 36.88 -29.37
CA LEU A 9 22.19 36.43 -28.41
C LEU A 9 22.86 36.19 -27.03
N GLU A 10 22.44 36.93 -26.02
CA GLU A 10 22.77 36.66 -24.63
C GLU A 10 22.04 35.40 -24.18
N VAL A 11 22.81 34.41 -23.77
CA VAL A 11 22.31 33.21 -23.15
C VAL A 11 22.20 33.46 -21.63
N GLU A 12 20.99 33.66 -21.12
CA GLU A 12 20.74 33.70 -19.68
C GLU A 12 21.11 32.35 -19.06
N ALA A 13 22.07 32.37 -18.12
CA ALA A 13 22.44 31.24 -17.33
C ALA A 13 21.33 30.96 -16.31
N VAL A 14 20.62 29.85 -16.47
CA VAL A 14 19.64 29.35 -15.48
C VAL A 14 20.41 28.83 -14.25
N GLU A 15 20.38 29.59 -13.16
CA GLU A 15 20.92 29.14 -11.86
C GLU A 15 20.08 27.99 -11.36
N VAL A 16 20.62 26.77 -11.40
CA VAL A 16 20.02 25.58 -10.77
C VAL A 16 20.28 25.67 -9.25
N PRO A 17 19.25 25.60 -8.39
CA PRO A 17 19.44 25.70 -6.94
C PRO A 17 20.41 24.65 -6.43
N LEU A 18 21.35 25.07 -5.59
CA LEU A 18 22.42 24.24 -4.99
C LEU A 18 21.86 22.98 -4.28
N ALA A 19 20.60 23.03 -3.82
CA ALA A 19 19.88 21.91 -3.22
C ALA A 19 19.66 20.73 -4.18
N LEU A 20 19.35 20.99 -5.45
CA LEU A 20 19.18 19.96 -6.48
C LEU A 20 20.51 19.30 -6.85
N LEU A 21 21.61 20.05 -6.82
CA LEU A 21 22.95 19.53 -7.07
C LEU A 21 23.42 18.60 -5.93
N LEU A 22 23.05 18.92 -4.68
CA LEU A 22 23.38 18.11 -3.50
C LEU A 22 22.57 16.82 -3.44
N ILE A 23 21.34 16.78 -3.91
CA ILE A 23 20.54 15.57 -4.04
C ILE A 23 21.12 14.64 -5.11
N HIS A 24 21.53 15.18 -6.27
CA HIS A 24 22.20 14.42 -7.32
C HIS A 24 23.58 13.88 -6.90
N LEU A 25 24.33 14.62 -6.10
CA LEU A 25 25.62 14.19 -5.56
C LEU A 25 25.50 13.14 -4.45
N LYS A 26 24.43 13.18 -3.62
CA LYS A 26 24.14 12.11 -2.65
C LYS A 26 23.73 10.82 -3.35
N LEU A 27 22.92 10.88 -4.40
CA LEU A 27 22.54 9.72 -5.20
C LEU A 27 23.74 9.14 -5.99
N ARG A 28 24.68 9.96 -6.46
CA ARG A 28 25.90 9.46 -7.12
C ARG A 28 26.95 8.89 -6.15
N ARG A 29 27.02 9.34 -4.89
CA ARG A 29 27.92 8.73 -3.89
C ARG A 29 27.50 7.33 -3.47
N ILE A 30 26.19 7.01 -3.55
CA ILE A 30 25.70 5.63 -3.35
C ILE A 30 26.10 4.75 -4.55
N SER A 31 26.17 5.30 -5.77
CA SER A 31 26.53 4.56 -6.99
C SER A 31 28.04 4.27 -7.13
N LEU A 32 28.93 5.07 -6.56
CA LEU A 32 30.39 4.87 -6.70
C LEU A 32 31.00 3.93 -5.67
N ALA A 33 30.32 3.71 -4.53
CA ALA A 33 30.73 2.68 -3.56
C ALA A 33 30.34 1.25 -4.01
N SER A 34 29.44 1.12 -4.99
CA SER A 34 28.97 -0.17 -5.53
C SER A 34 29.84 -0.76 -6.64
N CYS A 35 30.85 -0.06 -7.11
CA CYS A 35 31.66 -0.55 -8.25
C CYS A 35 32.82 -1.51 -7.87
N LEU A 36 33.02 -1.82 -6.59
CA LEU A 36 34.11 -2.71 -6.14
C LEU A 36 33.68 -3.93 -5.31
N VAL A 37 32.37 -4.09 -5.08
CA VAL A 37 31.82 -5.35 -4.54
C VAL A 37 30.80 -5.84 -5.56
N GLY A 38 30.95 -7.06 -6.07
CA GLY A 38 30.01 -7.64 -7.03
C GLY A 38 28.58 -7.34 -6.60
N SER A 39 27.79 -6.77 -7.50
CA SER A 39 26.42 -6.26 -7.27
C SER A 39 25.57 -7.34 -6.57
N LEU A 40 25.54 -7.34 -5.25
CA LEU A 40 24.61 -8.15 -4.49
C LEU A 40 23.20 -7.53 -4.71
N SER A 41 22.45 -8.13 -5.62
CA SER A 41 21.04 -7.76 -5.79
C SER A 41 20.28 -8.10 -4.51
N MET A 42 19.43 -7.17 -4.04
CA MET A 42 18.53 -7.39 -2.90
C MET A 42 17.44 -8.40 -3.32
N ARG A 43 17.33 -9.50 -2.60
CA ARG A 43 16.33 -10.53 -2.88
C ARG A 43 15.05 -10.22 -2.11
N VAL A 44 13.99 -9.96 -2.85
CA VAL A 44 12.69 -9.60 -2.31
C VAL A 44 11.65 -10.64 -2.68
N THR A 45 10.96 -11.18 -1.67
CA THR A 45 9.81 -12.05 -1.90
C THR A 45 8.51 -11.27 -1.66
N ILE A 46 7.64 -11.17 -2.67
CA ILE A 46 6.29 -10.64 -2.53
C ILE A 46 5.33 -11.80 -2.27
N VAL A 47 4.85 -11.90 -1.04
CA VAL A 47 3.88 -12.90 -0.62
C VAL A 47 2.47 -12.39 -0.88
N GLY A 48 1.75 -13.03 -1.81
CA GLY A 48 0.42 -12.61 -2.23
C GLY A 48 0.46 -11.56 -3.34
N CYS A 49 1.07 -11.89 -4.49
CA CYS A 49 1.12 -11.01 -5.66
C CYS A 49 -0.26 -10.87 -6.32
N GLY A 50 -1.17 -10.16 -5.61
CA GLY A 50 -2.49 -9.76 -6.06
C GLY A 50 -2.48 -8.38 -6.70
N TYR A 51 -3.56 -7.61 -6.50
CA TYR A 51 -3.76 -6.27 -7.10
C TYR A 51 -2.64 -5.28 -6.74
N VAL A 52 -2.23 -5.27 -5.47
CA VAL A 52 -1.19 -4.36 -4.96
C VAL A 52 0.21 -4.94 -5.21
N GLY A 53 0.40 -6.24 -4.97
CA GLY A 53 1.70 -6.89 -5.16
C GLY A 53 2.16 -6.88 -6.63
N GLU A 54 1.24 -7.01 -7.59
CA GLU A 54 1.56 -6.86 -9.00
C GLU A 54 1.96 -5.41 -9.35
N ALA A 55 1.28 -4.41 -8.75
CA ALA A 55 1.67 -3.01 -8.92
C ALA A 55 3.08 -2.74 -8.37
N LEU A 56 3.42 -3.32 -7.21
CA LEU A 56 4.77 -3.24 -6.64
C LEU A 56 5.81 -3.92 -7.53
N ALA A 57 5.52 -5.13 -8.03
CA ALA A 57 6.44 -5.83 -8.93
C ALA A 57 6.72 -5.01 -10.21
N ARG A 58 5.67 -4.40 -10.79
CA ARG A 58 5.80 -3.49 -11.95
C ARG A 58 6.53 -2.17 -11.61
N HIS A 59 6.33 -1.65 -10.39
CA HIS A 59 7.02 -0.44 -9.92
C HIS A 59 8.53 -0.63 -9.87
N TRP A 60 8.99 -1.81 -9.48
CA TRP A 60 10.41 -2.13 -9.52
C TRP A 60 10.91 -2.44 -10.94
N GLY A 61 10.03 -2.98 -11.81
CA GLY A 61 10.37 -3.27 -13.20
C GLY A 61 11.70 -4.02 -13.34
N ASP A 62 12.52 -3.57 -14.30
CA ASP A 62 13.83 -4.19 -14.59
C ASP A 62 14.98 -3.60 -13.74
N GLN A 63 14.72 -3.21 -12.49
CA GLN A 63 15.78 -2.72 -11.61
C GLN A 63 16.76 -3.85 -11.29
N ALA A 64 17.92 -3.83 -11.91
CA ALA A 64 18.98 -4.86 -11.77
C ALA A 64 19.45 -5.09 -10.33
N ALA A 65 19.18 -4.14 -9.43
CA ALA A 65 19.50 -4.23 -8.01
C ALA A 65 18.49 -5.06 -7.19
N ILE A 66 17.35 -5.49 -7.78
CA ILE A 66 16.29 -6.22 -7.08
C ILE A 66 16.02 -7.54 -7.80
N GLU A 67 16.13 -8.63 -7.07
CA GLU A 67 15.75 -9.96 -7.52
C GLU A 67 14.42 -10.36 -6.89
N LEU A 68 13.37 -10.47 -7.70
CA LEU A 68 12.01 -10.74 -7.24
C LEU A 68 11.66 -12.22 -7.26
N THR A 69 11.09 -12.69 -6.14
CA THR A 69 10.25 -13.88 -6.08
C THR A 69 8.80 -13.45 -5.83
N LEU A 70 7.87 -13.91 -6.64
CA LEU A 70 6.45 -13.62 -6.48
C LEU A 70 5.68 -14.86 -6.08
N THR A 71 4.71 -14.71 -5.17
CA THR A 71 3.81 -15.81 -4.84
C THR A 71 2.35 -15.49 -5.19
N THR A 72 1.61 -16.51 -5.58
CA THR A 72 0.17 -16.45 -5.83
C THR A 72 -0.49 -17.72 -5.32
N THR A 73 -1.76 -17.67 -4.97
CA THR A 73 -2.53 -18.90 -4.63
C THR A 73 -3.21 -19.53 -5.85
N ARG A 74 -3.06 -18.93 -7.04
CA ARG A 74 -3.77 -19.34 -8.27
C ARG A 74 -2.76 -19.71 -9.36
N GLU A 75 -2.75 -20.97 -9.78
CA GLU A 75 -1.89 -21.44 -10.87
C GLU A 75 -2.12 -20.65 -12.18
N GLN A 76 -3.38 -20.29 -12.47
CA GLN A 76 -3.74 -19.54 -13.68
C GLN A 76 -3.06 -18.16 -13.80
N ARG A 77 -2.57 -17.60 -12.66
CA ARG A 77 -1.86 -16.32 -12.67
C ARG A 77 -0.36 -16.44 -12.91
N ARG A 78 0.20 -17.66 -12.85
CA ARG A 78 1.64 -17.87 -12.97
C ARG A 78 2.20 -17.25 -14.24
N ALA A 79 1.67 -17.62 -15.41
CA ALA A 79 2.14 -17.11 -16.69
C ALA A 79 2.08 -15.58 -16.83
N GLN A 80 1.08 -14.93 -16.18
CA GLN A 80 0.97 -13.47 -16.14
C GLN A 80 2.07 -12.82 -15.29
N LEU A 81 2.52 -13.49 -14.24
CA LEU A 81 3.50 -12.98 -13.28
C LEU A 81 4.96 -13.28 -13.66
N GLU A 82 5.21 -14.33 -14.41
CA GLU A 82 6.57 -14.75 -14.84
C GLU A 82 7.39 -13.64 -15.50
N PRO A 83 6.82 -12.73 -16.34
CA PRO A 83 7.59 -11.63 -16.91
C PRO A 83 8.01 -10.56 -15.89
N LEU A 84 7.49 -10.59 -14.66
CA LEU A 84 7.72 -9.57 -13.64
C LEU A 84 8.76 -9.99 -12.59
N ALA A 85 9.25 -11.25 -12.62
CA ALA A 85 10.10 -11.77 -11.57
C ALA A 85 10.98 -12.92 -12.04
N ARG A 86 12.08 -13.14 -11.35
CA ARG A 86 12.95 -14.29 -11.58
C ARG A 86 12.27 -15.62 -11.26
N ARG A 87 11.38 -15.63 -10.25
CA ARG A 87 10.70 -16.84 -9.78
C ARG A 87 9.25 -16.53 -9.42
N VAL A 88 8.34 -17.36 -9.86
CA VAL A 88 6.93 -17.32 -9.47
C VAL A 88 6.55 -18.67 -8.86
N MET A 89 5.91 -18.63 -7.68
CA MET A 89 5.51 -19.82 -6.94
C MET A 89 4.02 -19.78 -6.61
N VAL A 90 3.37 -20.94 -6.63
CA VAL A 90 2.00 -21.08 -6.14
C VAL A 90 2.07 -21.51 -4.69
N VAL A 91 1.74 -20.58 -3.79
CA VAL A 91 1.94 -20.71 -2.33
C VAL A 91 0.74 -20.18 -1.59
N ARG A 92 0.27 -20.92 -0.59
CA ARG A 92 -0.53 -20.39 0.51
C ARG A 92 0.42 -20.02 1.64
N ALA A 93 0.36 -18.79 2.13
CA ALA A 93 1.28 -18.33 3.17
C ALA A 93 1.08 -19.02 4.54
N SER A 94 -0.05 -19.70 4.73
CA SER A 94 -0.32 -20.58 5.90
C SER A 94 0.22 -22.01 5.71
N ASP A 95 0.84 -22.34 4.59
CA ASP A 95 1.57 -23.60 4.38
C ASP A 95 3.05 -23.38 4.73
N PRO A 96 3.57 -23.99 5.84
CA PRO A 96 4.92 -23.71 6.31
C PRO A 96 6.00 -24.14 5.33
N ILE A 97 5.83 -25.28 4.65
CA ILE A 97 6.83 -25.79 3.70
C ILE A 97 6.90 -24.87 2.47
N ALA A 98 5.73 -24.49 1.93
CA ALA A 98 5.67 -23.65 0.76
C ALA A 98 6.14 -22.21 1.06
N LEU A 99 5.82 -21.67 2.24
CA LEU A 99 6.26 -20.34 2.64
C LEU A 99 7.78 -20.30 2.90
N GLU A 100 8.34 -21.31 3.57
CA GLU A 100 9.78 -21.43 3.78
C GLU A 100 10.53 -21.43 2.45
N GLN A 101 10.10 -22.26 1.50
CA GLN A 101 10.71 -22.32 0.16
C GLN A 101 10.62 -20.99 -0.60
N ALA A 102 9.53 -20.23 -0.41
CA ALA A 102 9.38 -18.92 -1.03
C ALA A 102 10.27 -17.86 -0.40
N LEU A 103 10.53 -17.95 0.90
CA LEU A 103 11.33 -16.99 1.67
C LEU A 103 12.82 -17.38 1.74
N GLN A 104 13.18 -18.59 1.31
CA GLN A 104 14.56 -19.05 1.35
C GLN A 104 15.47 -18.12 0.57
N GLY A 105 16.43 -17.56 1.28
CA GLY A 105 17.39 -16.62 0.71
C GLY A 105 16.87 -15.19 0.55
N ALA A 106 15.63 -14.86 0.89
CA ALA A 106 15.11 -13.50 0.81
C ALA A 106 15.74 -12.59 1.88
N ASP A 107 16.13 -11.39 1.48
CA ASP A 107 16.57 -10.30 2.36
C ASP A 107 15.35 -9.52 2.91
N VAL A 108 14.28 -9.44 2.09
CA VAL A 108 13.04 -8.73 2.40
C VAL A 108 11.84 -9.59 2.02
N ALA A 109 10.83 -9.62 2.88
CA ALA A 109 9.52 -10.20 2.58
C ALA A 109 8.44 -9.10 2.62
N VAL A 110 7.65 -8.99 1.55
CA VAL A 110 6.51 -8.07 1.46
C VAL A 110 5.22 -8.88 1.45
N PHE A 111 4.46 -8.83 2.54
CA PHE A 111 3.19 -9.52 2.68
C PHE A 111 2.06 -8.57 2.27
N CYS A 112 1.46 -8.82 1.12
CA CYS A 112 0.33 -8.04 0.59
C CYS A 112 -0.81 -8.95 0.10
N MET A 113 -1.04 -10.00 0.88
CA MET A 113 -2.10 -10.99 0.65
C MET A 113 -3.48 -10.37 0.78
N ALA A 114 -4.45 -10.99 0.15
CA ALA A 114 -5.86 -10.77 0.39
C ALA A 114 -6.59 -12.11 0.24
N PRO A 115 -7.69 -12.34 0.96
CA PRO A 115 -8.53 -13.50 0.74
C PRO A 115 -8.95 -13.58 -0.74
N GLY A 116 -8.99 -14.79 -1.27
CA GLY A 116 -9.31 -14.99 -2.69
C GLY A 116 -10.76 -14.65 -3.03
N GLY A 117 -10.96 -13.82 -4.06
CA GLY A 117 -12.26 -13.47 -4.61
C GLY A 117 -12.68 -12.01 -4.34
N ASP A 118 -13.72 -11.56 -5.08
CA ASP A 118 -14.29 -10.22 -4.92
C ASP A 118 -15.38 -10.18 -3.83
N ARG A 119 -15.65 -11.31 -3.18
CA ARG A 119 -16.64 -11.43 -2.11
C ARG A 119 -15.97 -11.35 -0.75
N GLN A 120 -16.67 -10.73 0.20
CA GLN A 120 -16.29 -10.76 1.60
C GLN A 120 -16.34 -12.23 2.07
N VAL A 121 -15.20 -12.74 2.54
CA VAL A 121 -15.09 -14.07 3.11
C VAL A 121 -15.47 -14.02 4.59
N ASP A 122 -15.77 -15.17 5.18
CA ASP A 122 -16.01 -15.27 6.63
C ASP A 122 -14.73 -15.01 7.45
N ALA A 123 -14.90 -14.84 8.76
CA ALA A 123 -13.79 -14.50 9.65
C ALA A 123 -12.75 -15.62 9.74
N GLU A 124 -13.14 -16.89 9.56
CA GLU A 124 -12.22 -18.03 9.58
C GLU A 124 -11.29 -18.03 8.37
N ALA A 125 -11.84 -17.90 7.17
CA ALA A 125 -11.04 -17.77 5.94
C ALA A 125 -10.15 -16.51 5.95
N TYR A 126 -10.62 -15.44 6.62
CA TYR A 126 -9.83 -14.24 6.84
C TYR A 126 -8.67 -14.51 7.79
N ALA A 127 -8.91 -15.19 8.91
CA ALA A 127 -7.88 -15.61 9.86
C ALA A 127 -6.85 -16.53 9.21
N ALA A 128 -7.28 -17.52 8.44
CA ALA A 128 -6.39 -18.41 7.69
C ALA A 128 -5.46 -17.67 6.70
N THR A 129 -5.94 -16.54 6.13
CA THR A 129 -5.13 -15.74 5.20
C THR A 129 -4.11 -14.88 5.94
N TYR A 130 -4.49 -14.22 7.03
CA TYR A 130 -3.68 -13.21 7.68
C TYR A 130 -2.99 -13.72 8.94
N ARG A 131 -3.75 -14.04 9.99
CA ARG A 131 -3.21 -14.48 11.29
C ARG A 131 -2.37 -15.74 11.17
N ASP A 132 -2.91 -16.79 10.55
CA ASP A 132 -2.25 -18.09 10.49
C ASP A 132 -0.96 -18.02 9.64
N SER A 133 -0.94 -17.16 8.60
CA SER A 133 0.28 -16.89 7.84
C SER A 133 1.36 -16.19 8.67
N MET A 134 0.99 -15.33 9.63
CA MET A 134 1.95 -14.69 10.53
C MET A 134 2.45 -15.65 11.62
N LEU A 135 1.63 -16.56 12.09
CA LEU A 135 2.06 -17.64 12.99
C LEU A 135 3.10 -18.54 12.30
N VAL A 136 2.81 -18.98 11.09
CA VAL A 136 3.76 -19.77 10.28
C VAL A 136 5.05 -19.00 10.05
N LEU A 137 4.97 -17.71 9.72
CA LEU A 137 6.17 -16.88 9.55
C LEU A 137 7.03 -16.85 10.81
N GLN A 138 6.41 -16.64 12.00
CA GLN A 138 7.15 -16.63 13.28
C GLN A 138 7.92 -17.93 13.50
N GLU A 139 7.29 -19.07 13.24
CA GLU A 139 7.91 -20.40 13.39
C GLU A 139 9.09 -20.59 12.43
N LEU A 140 9.03 -20.02 11.23
CA LEU A 140 10.08 -20.12 10.21
C LEU A 140 11.27 -19.18 10.41
N LEU A 141 11.13 -18.10 11.19
CA LEU A 141 12.17 -17.08 11.34
C LEU A 141 13.56 -17.63 11.78
N PRO A 142 13.66 -18.64 12.66
CA PRO A 142 14.96 -19.23 12.99
C PRO A 142 15.68 -19.86 11.80
N ALA A 143 14.94 -20.36 10.80
CA ALA A 143 15.49 -20.93 9.56
C ALA A 143 15.78 -19.87 8.49
N LEU A 144 15.40 -18.61 8.72
CA LEU A 144 15.52 -17.48 7.78
C LEU A 144 16.41 -16.35 8.34
N PRO A 145 17.69 -16.62 8.72
CA PRO A 145 18.55 -15.63 9.37
C PRO A 145 18.91 -14.44 8.46
N GLN A 146 18.79 -14.58 7.15
CA GLN A 146 19.04 -13.53 6.16
C GLN A 146 17.85 -12.56 5.99
N LEU A 147 16.66 -12.92 6.45
CA LEU A 147 15.44 -12.08 6.35
C LEU A 147 15.55 -10.91 7.33
N ARG A 148 15.88 -9.72 6.80
CA ARG A 148 16.18 -8.52 7.60
C ARG A 148 15.05 -7.52 7.65
N GLN A 149 14.07 -7.64 6.75
CA GLN A 149 12.92 -6.74 6.76
C GLN A 149 11.65 -7.46 6.35
N ILE A 150 10.57 -7.17 7.08
CA ILE A 150 9.22 -7.59 6.77
C ILE A 150 8.38 -6.33 6.56
N VAL A 151 7.70 -6.23 5.42
CA VAL A 151 6.71 -5.19 5.12
C VAL A 151 5.35 -5.86 5.00
N TYR A 152 4.37 -5.39 5.74
CA TYR A 152 3.03 -5.99 5.78
C TYR A 152 1.96 -4.95 5.49
N THR A 153 1.02 -5.28 4.60
CA THR A 153 -0.15 -4.44 4.35
C THR A 153 -1.32 -4.85 5.25
N SER A 154 -1.67 -3.97 6.16
CA SER A 154 -2.83 -4.05 7.05
C SER A 154 -3.92 -3.07 6.58
N SER A 155 -4.86 -2.73 7.43
CA SER A 155 -5.98 -1.83 7.13
C SER A 155 -6.20 -0.81 8.24
N CYS A 156 -6.54 0.43 7.88
CA CYS A 156 -7.04 1.43 8.81
C CYS A 156 -8.36 1.01 9.51
N GLY A 157 -8.98 -0.11 9.09
CA GLY A 157 -10.12 -0.73 9.77
C GLY A 157 -9.85 -1.04 11.24
N VAL A 158 -8.61 -1.36 11.60
CA VAL A 158 -8.19 -1.70 12.97
C VAL A 158 -8.44 -0.60 14.00
N TYR A 159 -8.52 0.66 13.58
CA TYR A 159 -8.81 1.77 14.52
C TYR A 159 -10.25 1.77 15.06
N GLY A 160 -11.19 1.13 14.34
CA GLY A 160 -12.60 1.15 14.71
C GLY A 160 -13.23 2.53 14.54
N ASP A 161 -14.07 2.93 15.49
CA ASP A 161 -14.77 4.21 15.49
C ASP A 161 -14.04 5.25 16.36
N ALA A 162 -13.96 6.47 15.87
CA ALA A 162 -13.40 7.61 16.57
C ALA A 162 -14.37 8.82 16.58
N ALA A 163 -15.67 8.59 16.31
CA ALA A 163 -16.70 9.63 16.24
C ALA A 163 -16.31 10.82 15.35
N GLY A 164 -15.65 10.55 14.21
CA GLY A 164 -15.18 11.56 13.28
C GLY A 164 -13.91 12.30 13.69
N ALA A 165 -13.26 11.91 14.79
CA ALA A 165 -11.98 12.49 15.18
C ALA A 165 -10.84 12.07 14.24
N TRP A 166 -9.74 12.85 14.24
CA TRP A 166 -8.49 12.46 13.63
C TRP A 166 -7.82 11.38 14.46
N VAL A 167 -7.33 10.35 13.77
CA VAL A 167 -6.52 9.27 14.35
C VAL A 167 -5.20 9.13 13.58
N ASP A 168 -4.17 8.78 14.30
CA ASP A 168 -2.83 8.50 13.79
C ASP A 168 -2.31 7.17 14.34
N GLU A 169 -1.06 6.86 14.08
CA GLU A 169 -0.45 5.59 14.47
C GLU A 169 -0.18 5.47 15.98
N ALA A 170 -0.28 6.56 16.73
CA ALA A 170 -0.24 6.55 18.21
C ALA A 170 -1.62 6.27 18.81
N THR A 171 -2.69 6.43 18.04
CA THR A 171 -4.07 6.15 18.48
C THR A 171 -4.24 4.64 18.67
N PRO A 172 -4.70 4.17 19.85
CA PRO A 172 -4.94 2.76 20.09
C PRO A 172 -5.91 2.15 19.09
N ALA A 173 -5.54 1.02 18.49
CA ALA A 173 -6.42 0.24 17.64
C ALA A 173 -7.56 -0.37 18.48
N ARG A 174 -8.81 -0.24 17.99
CA ARG A 174 -10.04 -0.74 18.63
C ARG A 174 -10.97 -1.34 17.57
N PRO A 175 -10.65 -2.51 17.02
CA PRO A 175 -11.43 -3.13 15.95
C PRO A 175 -12.89 -3.35 16.40
N ARG A 176 -13.85 -3.08 15.49
CA ARG A 176 -15.29 -3.25 15.76
C ARG A 176 -15.87 -4.54 15.18
N ASP A 177 -15.12 -5.21 14.32
CA ASP A 177 -15.56 -6.45 13.69
C ASP A 177 -14.45 -7.51 13.71
N ALA A 178 -14.83 -8.77 13.45
CA ALA A 178 -13.91 -9.90 13.50
C ALA A 178 -12.78 -9.80 12.46
N HIS A 179 -13.01 -9.20 11.29
CA HIS A 179 -11.99 -9.05 10.26
C HIS A 179 -10.91 -8.06 10.70
N ALA A 180 -11.32 -6.91 11.25
CA ALA A 180 -10.39 -5.93 11.79
C ALA A 180 -9.62 -6.46 13.01
N ALA A 181 -10.26 -7.31 13.85
CA ALA A 181 -9.60 -7.98 14.95
C ALA A 181 -8.49 -8.93 14.47
N VAL A 182 -8.75 -9.75 13.46
CA VAL A 182 -7.75 -10.64 12.84
C VAL A 182 -6.56 -9.86 12.28
N LEU A 183 -6.79 -8.71 11.64
CA LEU A 183 -5.69 -7.87 11.15
C LEU A 183 -4.85 -7.32 12.30
N LEU A 184 -5.48 -6.87 13.39
CA LEU A 184 -4.76 -6.39 14.56
C LEU A 184 -3.93 -7.49 15.22
N GLU A 185 -4.49 -8.72 15.37
CA GLU A 185 -3.72 -9.88 15.83
C GLU A 185 -2.50 -10.15 14.94
N SER A 186 -2.68 -10.08 13.61
CA SER A 186 -1.59 -10.25 12.65
C SER A 186 -0.49 -9.17 12.81
N GLU A 187 -0.87 -7.92 13.06
CA GLU A 187 0.08 -6.85 13.37
C GLU A 187 0.86 -7.14 14.67
N GLN A 188 0.17 -7.62 15.71
CA GLN A 188 0.78 -7.95 17.01
C GLN A 188 1.77 -9.12 16.89
N LEU A 189 1.44 -10.15 16.09
CA LEU A 189 2.35 -11.25 15.80
C LEU A 189 3.60 -10.76 15.06
N LEU A 190 3.44 -9.89 14.09
CA LEU A 190 4.56 -9.30 13.35
C LEU A 190 5.44 -8.41 14.23
N GLU A 191 4.87 -7.66 15.17
CA GLU A 191 5.65 -6.85 16.10
C GLU A 191 6.60 -7.71 16.95
N GLN A 192 6.19 -8.94 17.29
CA GLN A 192 7.06 -9.91 17.99
C GLN A 192 8.21 -10.46 17.12
N CYS A 193 8.11 -10.30 15.79
CA CYS A 193 9.18 -10.66 14.87
C CYS A 193 10.30 -9.61 14.79
N ARG A 194 10.09 -8.42 15.34
CA ARG A 194 11.06 -7.32 15.36
C ARG A 194 12.25 -7.65 16.25
N THR A 195 13.45 -7.39 15.75
CA THR A 195 14.72 -7.54 16.50
C THR A 195 15.70 -6.47 16.03
N ASP A 196 16.85 -6.35 16.70
CA ASP A 196 17.92 -5.45 16.28
C ASP A 196 18.42 -5.73 14.84
N GLN A 197 18.19 -6.94 14.33
CA GLN A 197 18.61 -7.36 12.99
C GLN A 197 17.46 -7.48 12.00
N ARG A 198 16.20 -7.40 12.46
CA ARG A 198 15.02 -7.53 11.61
C ARG A 198 14.02 -6.42 11.86
N ARG A 199 13.78 -5.63 10.84
CA ARG A 199 12.81 -4.55 10.82
C ARG A 199 11.42 -5.06 10.45
N VAL A 200 10.39 -4.44 11.03
CA VAL A 200 9.00 -4.74 10.73
C VAL A 200 8.27 -3.43 10.40
N CYS A 201 7.75 -3.32 9.20
CA CYS A 201 6.93 -2.20 8.75
C CYS A 201 5.50 -2.66 8.51
N VAL A 202 4.55 -2.07 9.23
CA VAL A 202 3.12 -2.30 9.04
C VAL A 202 2.53 -1.10 8.32
N LEU A 203 1.94 -1.32 7.14
CA LEU A 203 1.26 -0.28 6.37
C LEU A 203 -0.25 -0.45 6.54
N ARG A 204 -0.89 0.43 7.30
CA ARG A 204 -2.36 0.47 7.48
C ARG A 204 -2.98 1.22 6.32
N LEU A 205 -3.61 0.50 5.41
CA LEU A 205 -4.16 1.06 4.17
C LEU A 205 -5.57 1.61 4.37
N GLY A 206 -5.86 2.75 3.73
CA GLY A 206 -7.21 3.18 3.41
C GLY A 206 -7.87 2.27 2.37
N ALA A 207 -9.07 2.61 1.94
CA ALA A 207 -9.74 1.93 0.84
C ALA A 207 -8.95 2.15 -0.46
N ILE A 208 -8.59 1.05 -1.13
CA ILE A 208 -7.73 1.10 -2.31
C ILE A 208 -8.56 1.33 -3.56
N TYR A 209 -8.18 2.32 -4.37
CA TYR A 209 -8.75 2.59 -5.70
C TYR A 209 -7.64 2.68 -6.76
N GLY A 210 -8.01 2.80 -8.03
CA GLY A 210 -7.07 2.92 -9.16
C GLY A 210 -7.46 2.02 -10.32
N PRO A 211 -6.58 1.77 -11.28
CA PRO A 211 -6.86 0.98 -12.49
C PRO A 211 -7.58 -0.34 -12.21
N GLY A 212 -8.77 -0.53 -12.78
CA GLY A 212 -9.62 -1.71 -12.57
C GLY A 212 -10.45 -1.70 -11.27
N ARG A 213 -10.24 -0.72 -10.40
CA ARG A 213 -11.02 -0.45 -9.17
C ARG A 213 -11.38 1.02 -9.08
N ASP A 214 -11.84 1.57 -10.19
CA ASP A 214 -12.25 2.98 -10.26
C ASP A 214 -13.50 3.25 -9.41
N LEU A 215 -13.60 4.48 -8.90
CA LEU A 215 -14.67 4.89 -8.00
C LEU A 215 -16.03 4.90 -8.70
N ASN A 216 -16.08 5.33 -9.96
CA ASN A 216 -17.31 5.41 -10.73
C ASN A 216 -17.93 4.02 -10.87
N ARG A 217 -17.13 3.02 -11.28
CA ARG A 217 -17.59 1.63 -11.41
C ARG A 217 -18.02 1.06 -10.06
N ARG A 218 -17.26 1.32 -9.00
CA ARG A 218 -17.53 0.80 -7.65
C ARG A 218 -18.87 1.29 -7.09
N PHE A 219 -19.21 2.56 -7.32
CA PHE A 219 -20.36 3.20 -6.71
C PHE A 219 -21.55 3.43 -7.66
N LYS A 220 -21.41 3.09 -8.95
CA LYS A 220 -22.48 3.24 -9.96
C LYS A 220 -23.82 2.62 -9.54
N THR A 221 -23.79 1.48 -8.86
CA THR A 221 -24.99 0.77 -8.40
C THR A 221 -25.71 1.47 -7.26
N LEU A 222 -25.09 2.46 -6.62
CA LEU A 222 -25.70 3.24 -5.55
C LEU A 222 -26.47 4.47 -6.07
N ALA A 223 -26.23 4.87 -7.32
CA ALA A 223 -26.88 6.04 -7.91
C ALA A 223 -28.41 5.88 -7.91
N GLY A 224 -29.11 6.92 -7.49
CA GLY A 224 -30.57 6.95 -7.39
C GLY A 224 -31.17 6.08 -6.28
N THR A 225 -30.36 5.42 -5.45
CA THR A 225 -30.84 4.63 -4.31
C THR A 225 -30.99 5.49 -3.06
N THR A 226 -31.87 5.04 -2.13
CA THR A 226 -31.93 5.59 -0.77
C THR A 226 -31.11 4.73 0.17
N ARG A 227 -30.27 5.37 0.98
CA ARG A 227 -29.38 4.69 1.94
C ARG A 227 -29.67 5.15 3.37
N PRO A 228 -29.54 4.27 4.36
CA PRO A 228 -29.67 4.65 5.77
C PRO A 228 -28.51 5.52 6.21
N GLY A 229 -28.75 6.36 7.22
CA GLY A 229 -27.79 7.31 7.76
C GLY A 229 -27.92 8.68 7.12
N ASP A 230 -26.92 9.53 7.36
CA ASP A 230 -26.82 10.89 6.81
C ASP A 230 -25.62 11.10 5.89
N GLY A 231 -24.80 10.04 5.72
CA GLY A 231 -23.61 10.06 4.89
C GLY A 231 -22.47 10.96 5.40
N ARG A 232 -22.50 11.40 6.67
CA ARG A 232 -21.47 12.26 7.26
C ARG A 232 -20.21 11.52 7.64
N THR A 233 -20.25 10.19 7.83
CA THR A 233 -19.08 9.38 8.16
C THR A 233 -17.98 9.52 7.10
N HIS A 234 -16.72 9.58 7.54
CA HIS A 234 -15.59 9.78 6.65
C HIS A 234 -15.09 8.46 6.05
N SER A 235 -14.77 8.50 4.77
CA SER A 235 -14.03 7.46 4.06
C SER A 235 -12.60 7.93 3.80
N ASN A 236 -11.63 7.01 3.96
CA ASN A 236 -10.21 7.27 3.79
C ASN A 236 -9.71 6.38 2.65
N TRP A 237 -9.02 6.95 1.69
CA TRP A 237 -8.65 6.31 0.44
C TRP A 237 -7.16 6.33 0.20
N ILE A 238 -6.70 5.48 -0.70
CA ILE A 238 -5.33 5.48 -1.21
C ILE A 238 -5.31 4.94 -2.64
N HIS A 239 -4.56 5.56 -3.52
CA HIS A 239 -4.37 5.04 -4.86
C HIS A 239 -3.43 3.83 -4.84
N ARG A 240 -3.69 2.82 -5.71
CA ARG A 240 -2.89 1.60 -5.82
C ARG A 240 -1.41 1.89 -6.07
N ASP A 241 -1.12 2.87 -6.91
CA ASP A 241 0.27 3.19 -7.29
C ASP A 241 1.01 3.87 -6.14
N ASP A 242 0.30 4.61 -5.27
CA ASP A 242 0.86 5.13 -4.01
C ASP A 242 1.12 4.00 -2.99
N VAL A 243 0.27 2.97 -2.96
CA VAL A 243 0.55 1.79 -2.13
C VAL A 243 1.82 1.09 -2.61
N ALA A 244 1.97 0.88 -3.91
CA ALA A 244 3.17 0.27 -4.49
C ALA A 244 4.42 1.11 -4.22
N GLY A 245 4.35 2.43 -4.47
CA GLY A 245 5.46 3.36 -4.22
C GLY A 245 5.87 3.42 -2.75
N ALA A 246 4.89 3.46 -1.82
CA ALA A 246 5.16 3.48 -0.39
C ALA A 246 5.76 2.15 0.11
N MET A 247 5.33 1.00 -0.41
CA MET A 247 5.97 -0.29 -0.12
C MET A 247 7.42 -0.31 -0.61
N ALA A 248 7.68 0.20 -1.81
CA ALA A 248 9.04 0.32 -2.34
C ALA A 248 9.90 1.28 -1.50
N ALA A 249 9.35 2.42 -1.08
CA ALA A 249 10.01 3.37 -0.19
C ALA A 249 10.29 2.76 1.20
N ALA A 250 9.37 1.96 1.74
CA ALA A 250 9.55 1.24 3.00
C ALA A 250 10.72 0.26 2.92
N VAL A 251 10.84 -0.46 1.81
CA VAL A 251 11.97 -1.38 1.56
C VAL A 251 13.26 -0.60 1.42
N ALA A 252 13.32 0.42 0.57
CA ALA A 252 14.54 1.20 0.32
C ALA A 252 14.99 2.01 1.55
N GLY A 253 14.05 2.57 2.31
CA GLY A 253 14.28 3.35 3.53
C GLY A 253 14.48 2.50 4.78
N GLY A 254 14.26 1.19 4.70
CA GLY A 254 14.34 0.28 5.85
C GLY A 254 13.36 0.70 6.97
N TRP A 255 12.12 1.05 6.62
CA TRP A 255 11.14 1.49 7.64
C TRP A 255 10.87 0.38 8.66
N ASP A 256 10.80 0.80 9.92
CA ASP A 256 10.69 -0.10 11.07
C ASP A 256 9.61 0.40 12.03
N GLN A 257 8.40 0.57 11.54
CA GLN A 257 7.28 1.13 12.29
C GLN A 257 5.95 0.93 11.58
N THR A 258 4.84 1.19 12.27
CA THR A 258 3.51 1.28 11.67
C THR A 258 3.32 2.63 10.98
N VAL A 259 2.75 2.65 9.77
CA VAL A 259 2.49 3.84 8.96
C VAL A 259 1.10 3.77 8.34
N ASN A 260 0.31 4.83 8.53
CA ASN A 260 -0.97 4.99 7.84
C ASN A 260 -0.75 5.39 6.37
N LEU A 261 -1.40 4.69 5.49
CA LEU A 261 -1.27 4.89 4.06
C LEU A 261 -2.63 5.29 3.48
N VAL A 262 -2.88 6.59 3.49
CA VAL A 262 -4.08 7.25 2.98
C VAL A 262 -3.70 8.52 2.21
N ASP A 263 -4.59 8.99 1.35
CA ASP A 263 -4.48 10.30 0.70
C ASP A 263 -4.63 11.46 1.71
N ASP A 264 -4.53 12.70 1.23
CA ASP A 264 -4.51 13.87 2.12
C ASP A 264 -5.89 14.25 2.63
N GLN A 265 -6.97 13.76 2.01
CA GLN A 265 -8.31 14.23 2.30
C GLN A 265 -9.29 13.09 2.62
N PRO A 266 -9.66 12.92 3.91
CA PRO A 266 -10.80 12.07 4.24
C PRO A 266 -12.10 12.71 3.74
N TRP A 267 -12.93 11.90 3.07
CA TRP A 267 -14.16 12.37 2.43
C TRP A 267 -15.40 11.93 3.22
N PRO A 268 -16.31 12.85 3.58
CA PRO A 268 -17.66 12.44 3.99
C PRO A 268 -18.31 11.63 2.86
N VAL A 269 -18.90 10.49 3.20
CA VAL A 269 -19.44 9.54 2.21
C VAL A 269 -20.51 10.20 1.32
N ALA A 270 -21.36 11.07 1.88
CA ALA A 270 -22.35 11.80 1.09
C ALA A 270 -21.70 12.70 0.04
N VAL A 271 -20.65 13.42 0.41
CA VAL A 271 -19.91 14.33 -0.50
C VAL A 271 -19.19 13.53 -1.59
N LEU A 272 -18.58 12.40 -1.22
CA LEU A 272 -17.94 11.49 -2.16
C LEU A 272 -18.94 10.97 -3.19
N LEU A 273 -20.07 10.43 -2.74
CA LEU A 273 -21.09 9.86 -3.64
C LEU A 273 -21.76 10.93 -4.52
N ASP A 274 -22.03 12.12 -3.97
CA ASP A 274 -22.54 13.25 -4.74
C ASP A 274 -21.55 13.64 -5.87
N ARG A 275 -20.27 13.71 -5.56
CA ARG A 275 -19.22 14.00 -6.55
C ARG A 275 -19.17 12.94 -7.65
N ILE A 276 -19.21 11.66 -7.29
CA ILE A 276 -19.23 10.54 -8.24
C ILE A 276 -20.46 10.59 -9.13
N CYS A 277 -21.66 10.78 -8.54
CA CYS A 277 -22.89 10.86 -9.32
C CYS A 277 -22.87 12.04 -10.29
N LYS A 278 -22.40 13.21 -9.86
CA LYS A 278 -22.29 14.40 -10.72
C LYS A 278 -21.32 14.19 -11.88
N THR A 279 -20.11 13.65 -11.59
CA THR A 279 -19.09 13.41 -12.63
C THR A 279 -19.57 12.38 -13.66
N ALA A 280 -20.33 11.36 -13.23
CA ALA A 280 -20.86 10.31 -14.10
C ALA A 280 -22.24 10.63 -14.70
N ASN A 281 -22.78 11.82 -14.44
CA ASN A 281 -24.14 12.23 -14.85
C ASN A 281 -25.22 11.22 -14.40
N LEU A 282 -25.15 10.77 -13.14
CA LEU A 282 -26.04 9.80 -12.53
C LEU A 282 -26.94 10.48 -11.48
N PRO A 283 -28.14 9.89 -11.18
CA PRO A 283 -29.00 10.38 -10.11
C PRO A 283 -28.31 10.38 -8.77
N PRO A 284 -28.52 11.40 -7.90
CA PRO A 284 -27.88 11.46 -6.59
C PRO A 284 -28.40 10.35 -5.67
N VAL A 285 -27.56 9.96 -4.70
CA VAL A 285 -27.94 9.08 -3.59
C VAL A 285 -28.76 9.85 -2.59
N GLN A 286 -29.89 9.28 -2.14
CA GLN A 286 -30.75 9.84 -1.10
C GLN A 286 -30.39 9.25 0.26
N TRP A 287 -30.67 9.99 1.34
CA TRP A 287 -30.38 9.58 2.73
C TRP A 287 -31.68 9.56 3.54
N SER A 288 -31.99 8.42 4.20
CA SER A 288 -33.21 8.25 4.97
C SER A 288 -33.07 8.63 6.46
N GLY A 289 -31.90 9.06 6.88
CA GLY A 289 -31.59 9.23 8.31
C GLY A 289 -31.23 7.93 9.02
N PRO A 290 -30.99 7.99 10.35
CA PRO A 290 -30.62 6.82 11.15
C PRO A 290 -31.68 5.70 11.07
N GLU A 291 -31.25 4.47 10.91
CA GLU A 291 -32.11 3.30 10.90
C GLU A 291 -32.19 2.73 12.33
N PRO A 292 -33.40 2.58 12.91
CA PRO A 292 -33.52 2.04 14.25
C PRO A 292 -32.92 0.63 14.35
N GLY A 293 -32.12 0.39 15.39
CA GLY A 293 -31.46 -0.90 15.62
C GLY A 293 -30.22 -1.19 14.78
N ARG A 294 -29.84 -0.29 13.89
CA ARG A 294 -28.59 -0.40 13.15
C ARG A 294 -27.49 0.42 13.81
N GLU A 295 -26.36 -0.25 14.10
CA GLU A 295 -25.18 0.47 14.57
C GLU A 295 -24.64 1.42 13.49
N PRO A 296 -24.27 2.66 13.86
CA PRO A 296 -23.63 3.59 12.94
C PRO A 296 -22.34 2.99 12.36
N SER A 297 -22.05 3.31 11.11
CA SER A 297 -20.75 2.99 10.52
C SER A 297 -19.64 3.68 11.32
N ALA A 298 -18.49 3.02 11.44
CA ALA A 298 -17.33 3.62 12.10
C ALA A 298 -16.90 4.91 11.37
N ASP A 299 -16.76 5.99 12.13
CA ASP A 299 -16.35 7.30 11.62
C ASP A 299 -14.98 7.72 12.18
N ARG A 300 -14.05 8.02 11.29
CA ARG A 300 -12.69 8.45 11.62
C ARG A 300 -12.02 9.15 10.45
N ARG A 301 -11.15 10.09 10.75
CA ARG A 301 -10.25 10.73 9.79
C ARG A 301 -8.84 10.24 10.04
N ILE A 302 -8.24 9.59 9.04
CA ILE A 302 -6.89 9.00 9.19
C ILE A 302 -5.84 10.03 8.78
N SER A 303 -4.84 10.22 9.64
CA SER A 303 -3.70 11.09 9.37
C SER A 303 -2.59 10.32 8.65
N ASN A 304 -2.02 10.92 7.60
CA ASN A 304 -0.83 10.42 6.88
C ASN A 304 0.45 11.21 7.22
N ARG A 305 0.45 11.97 8.31
CA ARG A 305 1.60 12.82 8.71
C ARG A 305 2.88 12.02 8.86
N ARG A 306 2.81 10.80 9.41
CA ARG A 306 3.98 9.93 9.56
C ARG A 306 4.54 9.52 8.20
N LEU A 307 3.69 9.14 7.24
CA LEU A 307 4.10 8.85 5.87
C LEU A 307 4.89 10.02 5.27
N ARG A 308 4.36 11.24 5.40
CA ARG A 308 5.01 12.47 4.93
C ARG A 308 6.34 12.73 5.65
N SER A 309 6.41 12.51 6.96
CA SER A 309 7.65 12.69 7.74
C SER A 309 8.76 11.69 7.36
N LEU A 310 8.41 10.56 6.77
CA LEU A 310 9.35 9.59 6.20
C LEU A 310 9.85 9.97 4.80
N GLY A 311 9.40 11.11 4.28
CA GLY A 311 9.81 11.64 2.98
C GLY A 311 9.07 11.05 1.78
N TYR A 312 7.96 10.33 2.00
CA TYR A 312 7.14 9.83 0.89
C TYR A 312 6.15 10.90 0.42
N GLU A 313 6.20 11.22 -0.85
CA GLU A 313 5.26 12.11 -1.52
C GLU A 313 4.25 11.30 -2.32
N LEU A 314 2.95 11.51 -2.05
CA LEU A 314 1.88 10.85 -2.78
C LEU A 314 1.83 11.31 -4.23
N LEU A 315 1.75 10.37 -5.16
CA LEU A 315 1.48 10.61 -6.57
C LEU A 315 0.03 11.07 -6.78
N HIS A 316 -0.87 10.60 -5.91
CA HIS A 316 -2.29 10.90 -5.94
C HIS A 316 -2.74 11.40 -4.55
N PRO A 317 -2.37 12.65 -4.17
CA PRO A 317 -2.69 13.20 -2.85
C PRO A 317 -4.19 13.42 -2.63
N ASN A 318 -4.98 13.41 -3.69
CA ASN A 318 -6.44 13.56 -3.67
C ASN A 318 -7.10 12.52 -4.57
N LEU A 319 -8.35 12.16 -4.25
CA LEU A 319 -9.14 11.25 -5.08
C LEU A 319 -9.29 11.78 -6.52
N ARG A 320 -9.12 10.87 -7.48
CA ARG A 320 -9.44 11.11 -8.89
C ARG A 320 -10.81 10.54 -9.21
N PHE A 321 -11.64 11.34 -9.85
CA PHE A 321 -13.01 10.99 -10.25
C PHE A 321 -13.16 10.74 -11.75
N ASP A 322 -12.14 11.11 -12.51
CA ASP A 322 -11.94 10.86 -13.93
C ASP A 322 -11.24 9.50 -14.04
N GLY A 323 -12.01 8.47 -14.36
CA GLY A 323 -11.55 7.10 -14.59
C GLY A 323 -11.39 6.81 -16.06
#